data_e4a5eac443d6d4454482e278ded69dbb
#
_entry.id   e4a5eac443d6d4454482e278ded69dbb
#
_cell.length_a   1.000
_cell.length_b   1.000
_cell.length_c   1.000
_cell.angle_alpha   90.00
_cell.angle_beta   90.00
_cell.angle_gamma   90.00
#
_symmetry.space_group_name_H-M   'P 1'
#
loop_
_entity.id
_entity.type
_entity.pdbx_description
1 polymer ?
#
loop_
_entity_poly.entity_id
_entity_poly.type
_entity_poly.pdbx_seq_one_letter_code
_entity_poly.pdbx_strand_id
1 'polypeptide(L)'
;MAERKHILLAAINAKYIHSNLAVYSLKAYAKKYQDQIGLAEYTINQNLDDILKGIYRDYPEVLCISCYIWNISYVKNLIREVHKVLPDTAIWLGGPEVSYDARKVLEEHPEVTGVMKGEGEVTFLELAGFYLEGISELAKIEGITYRDGDQIQENPWRGITDLSTIPFVYKDLKKFENRIIYYESSRGCPFSCSYCLSSIDKKLRFRDLELVKEELQFFLDHNVPQVKFVDRTFNCKHDHAMAIWKYLIAHDNGITNFHFE
;
A
#
# COMPACT_ATOMS: atom_id res chain seq x y z
N MET A 1 -3.10 9.20 -28.79
CA MET A 1 -2.99 7.99 -27.96
C MET A 1 -2.54 8.47 -26.58
N ALA A 2 -3.25 8.13 -25.51
CA ALA A 2 -2.78 8.45 -24.16
C ALA A 2 -1.41 7.80 -23.96
N GLU A 3 -0.47 8.54 -23.39
CA GLU A 3 0.85 8.03 -23.05
C GLU A 3 0.66 6.81 -22.13
N ARG A 4 1.23 5.67 -22.52
CA ARG A 4 1.07 4.41 -21.80
C ARG A 4 1.71 4.57 -20.43
N LYS A 5 0.92 4.54 -19.35
CA LYS A 5 1.46 4.47 -17.98
C LYS A 5 1.99 3.06 -17.80
N HIS A 6 3.29 2.94 -17.57
CA HIS A 6 3.94 1.64 -17.47
C HIS A 6 3.42 0.82 -16.27
N ILE A 7 3.20 1.45 -15.11
CA ILE A 7 2.72 0.78 -13.90
C ILE A 7 1.47 1.46 -13.36
N LEU A 8 0.41 0.68 -13.08
CA LEU A 8 -0.78 1.14 -12.39
C LEU A 8 -0.88 0.50 -11.00
N LEU A 9 -0.84 1.32 -9.95
CA LEU A 9 -1.20 0.92 -8.59
C LEU A 9 -2.70 1.06 -8.42
N ALA A 10 -3.41 -0.04 -8.22
CA ALA A 10 -4.85 -0.06 -8.02
C ALA A 10 -5.21 -0.47 -6.59
N ALA A 11 -6.10 0.30 -5.97
CA ALA A 11 -6.68 -0.02 -4.68
C ALA A 11 -8.20 -0.16 -4.80
N ILE A 12 -8.77 -1.19 -4.17
CA ILE A 12 -10.21 -1.40 -4.08
C ILE A 12 -10.60 -1.27 -2.61
N ASN A 13 -11.08 -0.09 -2.24
CA ASN A 13 -11.40 0.28 -0.87
C ASN A 13 -12.77 -0.26 -0.45
N ALA A 14 -12.99 -0.42 0.87
CA ALA A 14 -14.30 -0.84 1.40
C ALA A 14 -15.39 0.20 1.13
N LYS A 15 -15.05 1.51 1.19
CA LYS A 15 -15.95 2.64 0.89
C LYS A 15 -15.16 3.79 0.27
N TYR A 16 -15.87 4.71 -0.40
CA TYR A 16 -15.27 5.88 -1.06
C TYR A 16 -14.49 6.79 -0.11
N ILE A 17 -14.96 6.95 1.13
CA ILE A 17 -14.32 7.84 2.12
C ILE A 17 -12.94 7.38 2.57
N HIS A 18 -12.57 6.12 2.31
CA HIS A 18 -11.25 5.58 2.67
C HIS A 18 -10.24 5.90 1.56
N SER A 19 -9.09 6.41 1.94
CA SER A 19 -7.90 6.43 1.09
C SER A 19 -7.04 5.19 1.39
N ASN A 20 -6.32 4.70 0.40
CA ASN A 20 -5.44 3.53 0.60
C ASN A 20 -4.00 4.00 0.81
N LEU A 21 -3.60 4.22 2.07
CA LEU A 21 -2.26 4.69 2.41
C LEU A 21 -1.14 3.87 1.73
N ALA A 22 -1.31 2.55 1.60
CA ALA A 22 -0.28 1.68 1.04
C ALA A 22 0.09 2.07 -0.40
N VAL A 23 -0.88 2.24 -1.32
CA VAL A 23 -0.56 2.58 -2.72
C VAL A 23 0.05 3.98 -2.86
N TYR A 24 -0.32 4.92 -1.99
CA TYR A 24 0.32 6.24 -1.94
C TYR A 24 1.76 6.14 -1.44
N SER A 25 2.02 5.35 -0.40
CA SER A 25 3.37 5.11 0.15
C SER A 25 4.28 4.45 -0.87
N LEU A 26 3.79 3.41 -1.58
CA LEU A 26 4.54 2.74 -2.65
C LEU A 26 4.94 3.73 -3.75
N LYS A 27 4.00 4.54 -4.23
CA LYS A 27 4.28 5.55 -5.26
C LYS A 27 5.27 6.61 -4.76
N ALA A 28 5.10 7.10 -3.54
CA ALA A 28 5.98 8.10 -2.95
C ALA A 28 7.39 7.58 -2.71
N TYR A 29 7.52 6.32 -2.28
CA TYR A 29 8.82 5.67 -2.09
C TYR A 29 9.54 5.44 -3.43
N ALA A 30 8.82 5.08 -4.47
CA ALA A 30 9.32 4.94 -5.84
C ALA A 30 9.41 6.29 -6.58
N LYS A 31 9.75 7.39 -5.89
CA LYS A 31 9.78 8.77 -6.39
C LYS A 31 10.50 8.92 -7.73
N LYS A 32 11.58 8.18 -7.96
CA LYS A 32 12.34 8.18 -9.22
C LYS A 32 11.46 7.88 -10.44
N TYR A 33 10.40 7.09 -10.25
CA TYR A 33 9.50 6.60 -11.30
C TYR A 33 8.10 7.19 -11.21
N GLN A 34 7.86 8.20 -10.36
CA GLN A 34 6.51 8.69 -10.04
C GLN A 34 5.67 9.10 -11.26
N ASP A 35 6.31 9.61 -12.32
CA ASP A 35 5.62 10.06 -13.54
C ASP A 35 5.19 8.89 -14.44
N GLN A 36 5.79 7.72 -14.25
CA GLN A 36 5.47 6.48 -14.96
C GLN A 36 4.56 5.57 -14.13
N ILE A 37 4.23 5.96 -12.89
CA ILE A 37 3.36 5.20 -12.00
C ILE A 37 2.00 5.89 -11.90
N GLY A 38 0.97 5.24 -12.46
CA GLY A 38 -0.43 5.61 -12.27
C GLY A 38 -0.95 5.16 -10.90
N LEU A 39 -1.99 5.82 -10.39
CA LEU A 39 -2.69 5.43 -9.19
C LEU A 39 -4.20 5.50 -9.44
N ALA A 40 -4.91 4.43 -9.15
CA ALA A 40 -6.36 4.36 -9.25
C ALA A 40 -6.98 3.80 -7.96
N GLU A 41 -8.00 4.46 -7.47
CA GLU A 41 -8.76 4.01 -6.30
C GLU A 41 -10.21 3.77 -6.69
N TYR A 42 -10.68 2.59 -6.34
CA TYR A 42 -12.03 2.10 -6.54
C TYR A 42 -12.64 1.67 -5.20
N THR A 43 -13.87 1.18 -5.23
CA THR A 43 -14.52 0.59 -4.07
C THR A 43 -15.21 -0.73 -4.44
N ILE A 44 -15.39 -1.61 -3.44
CA ILE A 44 -16.14 -2.86 -3.60
C ILE A 44 -17.62 -2.65 -3.96
N ASN A 45 -18.12 -1.42 -3.84
CA ASN A 45 -19.50 -1.05 -4.19
C ASN A 45 -19.68 -0.65 -5.66
N GLN A 46 -18.60 -0.51 -6.42
CA GLN A 46 -18.66 -0.27 -7.85
C GLN A 46 -18.85 -1.57 -8.62
N ASN A 47 -19.49 -1.49 -9.77
CA ASN A 47 -19.58 -2.64 -10.66
C ASN A 47 -18.19 -3.04 -11.16
N LEU A 48 -17.93 -4.34 -11.25
CA LEU A 48 -16.67 -4.87 -11.73
C LEU A 48 -16.33 -4.35 -13.13
N ASP A 49 -17.31 -4.26 -14.02
CA ASP A 49 -17.15 -3.75 -15.38
C ASP A 49 -16.68 -2.29 -15.42
N ASP A 50 -17.08 -1.46 -14.46
CA ASP A 50 -16.67 -0.06 -14.43
C ASP A 50 -15.20 0.05 -13.98
N ILE A 51 -14.77 -0.78 -13.04
CA ILE A 51 -13.36 -0.88 -12.65
C ILE A 51 -12.52 -1.44 -13.80
N LEU A 52 -13.00 -2.50 -14.45
CA LEU A 52 -12.34 -3.09 -15.61
C LEU A 52 -12.16 -2.08 -16.75
N LYS A 53 -13.20 -1.29 -17.06
CA LYS A 53 -13.12 -0.19 -18.04
C LYS A 53 -12.09 0.87 -17.64
N GLY A 54 -12.00 1.20 -16.35
CA GLY A 54 -11.00 2.13 -15.82
C GLY A 54 -9.58 1.63 -16.07
N ILE A 55 -9.29 0.40 -15.68
CA ILE A 55 -7.99 -0.26 -15.89
C ILE A 55 -7.68 -0.39 -17.39
N TYR A 56 -8.66 -0.78 -18.21
CA TYR A 56 -8.50 -0.91 -19.65
C TYR A 56 -8.14 0.42 -20.33
N ARG A 57 -8.72 1.53 -19.88
CA ARG A 57 -8.40 2.88 -20.40
C ARG A 57 -6.98 3.32 -20.05
N ASP A 58 -6.51 2.99 -18.86
CA ASP A 58 -5.13 3.27 -18.43
C ASP A 58 -4.11 2.39 -19.19
N TYR A 59 -4.54 1.22 -19.66
CA TYR A 59 -3.76 0.28 -20.47
C TYR A 59 -2.35 0.01 -19.89
N PRO A 60 -2.21 -0.41 -18.63
CA PRO A 60 -0.92 -0.56 -17.98
C PRO A 60 -0.13 -1.76 -18.52
N GLU A 61 1.20 -1.66 -18.52
CA GLU A 61 2.08 -2.83 -18.71
C GLU A 61 2.13 -3.69 -17.46
N VAL A 62 2.07 -3.05 -16.30
CA VAL A 62 2.06 -3.70 -14.99
C VAL A 62 0.90 -3.17 -14.16
N LEU A 63 0.07 -4.07 -13.67
CA LEU A 63 -1.01 -3.77 -12.74
C LEU A 63 -0.70 -4.34 -11.37
N CYS A 64 -0.55 -3.48 -10.36
CA CYS A 64 -0.36 -3.88 -8.97
C CYS A 64 -1.63 -3.63 -8.18
N ILE A 65 -2.18 -4.66 -7.51
CA ILE A 65 -3.44 -4.55 -6.76
C ILE A 65 -3.20 -4.83 -5.27
N SER A 66 -3.74 -3.97 -4.41
CA SER A 66 -3.70 -4.17 -2.95
C SER A 66 -4.81 -5.11 -2.49
N CYS A 67 -4.44 -6.18 -1.74
CA CYS A 67 -5.33 -7.26 -1.31
C CYS A 67 -5.52 -7.25 0.20
N TYR A 68 -6.78 -7.10 0.60
CA TYR A 68 -7.24 -7.09 1.99
C TYR A 68 -8.45 -8.01 2.15
N ILE A 69 -8.79 -8.37 3.38
CA ILE A 69 -9.92 -9.25 3.69
C ILE A 69 -11.27 -8.80 3.09
N TRP A 70 -11.47 -7.49 2.97
CA TRP A 70 -12.72 -6.95 2.42
C TRP A 70 -12.80 -6.94 0.90
N ASN A 71 -11.67 -7.07 0.18
CA ASN A 71 -11.64 -6.98 -1.27
C ASN A 71 -11.11 -8.23 -1.98
N ILE A 72 -10.52 -9.19 -1.29
CA ILE A 72 -9.84 -10.32 -1.93
C ILE A 72 -10.74 -11.12 -2.88
N SER A 73 -12.00 -11.38 -2.49
CA SER A 73 -12.95 -12.08 -3.36
C SER A 73 -13.27 -11.28 -4.63
N TYR A 74 -13.35 -9.96 -4.49
CA TYR A 74 -13.56 -9.04 -5.61
C TYR A 74 -12.35 -9.02 -6.54
N VAL A 75 -11.15 -8.92 -5.96
CA VAL A 75 -9.88 -8.92 -6.70
C VAL A 75 -9.72 -10.20 -7.51
N LYS A 76 -10.01 -11.37 -6.92
CA LYS A 76 -9.94 -12.68 -7.60
C LYS A 76 -10.83 -12.75 -8.86
N ASN A 77 -11.98 -12.11 -8.86
CA ASN A 77 -12.82 -12.00 -10.05
C ASN A 77 -12.25 -10.98 -11.05
N LEU A 78 -11.81 -9.82 -10.56
CA LEU A 78 -11.29 -8.75 -11.40
C LEU A 78 -10.06 -9.18 -12.20
N ILE A 79 -9.09 -9.86 -11.59
CA ILE A 79 -7.85 -10.28 -12.28
C ILE A 79 -8.13 -11.22 -13.45
N ARG A 80 -9.14 -12.11 -13.33
CA ARG A 80 -9.56 -12.98 -14.42
C ARG A 80 -10.11 -12.19 -15.60
N GLU A 81 -10.93 -11.17 -15.33
CA GLU A 81 -11.50 -10.32 -16.38
C GLU A 81 -10.44 -9.39 -16.99
N VAL A 82 -9.54 -8.86 -16.18
CA VAL A 82 -8.39 -8.07 -16.68
C VAL A 82 -7.53 -8.91 -17.63
N HIS A 83 -7.19 -10.13 -17.27
CA HIS A 83 -6.37 -11.00 -18.11
C HIS A 83 -7.01 -11.32 -19.46
N LYS A 84 -8.35 -11.42 -19.52
CA LYS A 84 -9.07 -11.64 -20.80
C LYS A 84 -8.95 -10.46 -21.77
N VAL A 85 -8.95 -9.23 -21.25
CA VAL A 85 -8.95 -8.01 -22.10
C VAL A 85 -7.58 -7.37 -22.23
N LEU A 86 -6.65 -7.67 -21.33
CA LEU A 86 -5.28 -7.22 -21.30
C LEU A 86 -4.33 -8.40 -21.00
N PRO A 87 -4.22 -9.39 -21.90
CA PRO A 87 -3.45 -10.63 -21.65
C PRO A 87 -1.95 -10.40 -21.44
N ASP A 88 -1.40 -9.31 -21.99
CA ASP A 88 0.02 -8.96 -21.89
C ASP A 88 0.35 -8.12 -20.65
N THR A 89 -0.65 -7.73 -19.84
CA THR A 89 -0.43 -6.97 -18.61
C THR A 89 0.08 -7.89 -17.51
N ALA A 90 1.26 -7.58 -16.95
CA ALA A 90 1.78 -8.28 -15.79
C ALA A 90 0.96 -7.92 -14.55
N ILE A 91 0.32 -8.90 -13.90
CA ILE A 91 -0.53 -8.67 -12.72
C ILE A 91 0.25 -9.05 -11.46
N TRP A 92 0.43 -8.08 -10.57
CA TRP A 92 1.06 -8.23 -9.26
C TRP A 92 0.07 -7.98 -8.14
N LEU A 93 0.08 -8.85 -7.15
CA LEU A 93 -0.73 -8.69 -5.94
C LEU A 93 0.16 -8.36 -4.76
N GLY A 94 -0.37 -7.62 -3.78
CA GLY A 94 0.32 -7.32 -2.54
C GLY A 94 -0.69 -7.08 -1.41
N GLY A 95 -0.20 -7.10 -0.18
CA GLY A 95 -1.04 -6.89 1.01
C GLY A 95 -1.26 -8.17 1.83
N PRO A 96 -1.92 -8.03 2.99
CA PRO A 96 -1.95 -9.09 4.00
C PRO A 96 -2.63 -10.39 3.56
N GLU A 97 -3.61 -10.33 2.65
CA GLU A 97 -4.38 -11.51 2.22
C GLU A 97 -3.63 -12.43 1.24
N VAL A 98 -2.50 -11.99 0.70
CA VAL A 98 -1.74 -12.75 -0.29
C VAL A 98 -0.29 -12.98 0.11
N SER A 99 0.21 -12.24 1.10
CA SER A 99 1.64 -12.24 1.47
C SER A 99 2.11 -13.60 2.03
N TYR A 100 1.29 -14.25 2.84
CA TYR A 100 1.69 -15.45 3.59
C TYR A 100 1.46 -16.76 2.84
N ASP A 101 0.53 -16.76 1.88
CA ASP A 101 0.19 -17.90 1.03
C ASP A 101 0.51 -17.62 -0.45
N ALA A 102 1.56 -16.83 -0.72
CA ALA A 102 1.87 -16.32 -2.05
C ALA A 102 2.00 -17.42 -3.12
N ARG A 103 2.64 -18.55 -2.80
CA ARG A 103 2.75 -19.69 -3.70
C ARG A 103 1.37 -20.25 -4.07
N LYS A 104 0.51 -20.48 -3.06
CA LYS A 104 -0.85 -20.97 -3.28
C LYS A 104 -1.69 -20.01 -4.12
N VAL A 105 -1.55 -18.70 -3.90
CA VAL A 105 -2.21 -17.67 -4.72
C VAL A 105 -1.82 -17.82 -6.19
N LEU A 106 -0.54 -18.03 -6.49
CA LEU A 106 -0.08 -18.23 -7.86
C LEU A 106 -0.54 -19.58 -8.45
N GLU A 107 -0.61 -20.64 -7.66
CA GLU A 107 -1.13 -21.95 -8.10
C GLU A 107 -2.61 -21.88 -8.47
N GLU A 108 -3.42 -21.15 -7.67
CA GLU A 108 -4.87 -20.98 -7.90
C GLU A 108 -5.21 -19.97 -9.00
N HIS A 109 -4.29 -19.03 -9.31
CA HIS A 109 -4.51 -17.91 -10.22
C HIS A 109 -3.39 -17.79 -11.26
N PRO A 110 -3.49 -18.56 -12.38
CA PRO A 110 -2.46 -18.57 -13.43
C PRO A 110 -2.29 -17.22 -14.13
N GLU A 111 -3.29 -16.35 -14.07
CA GLU A 111 -3.27 -14.98 -14.59
C GLU A 111 -2.37 -14.02 -13.79
N VAL A 112 -1.95 -14.41 -12.58
CA VAL A 112 -1.09 -13.58 -11.71
C VAL A 112 0.38 -13.85 -12.01
N THR A 113 1.12 -12.78 -12.28
CA THR A 113 2.57 -12.82 -12.53
C THR A 113 3.35 -13.00 -11.23
N GLY A 114 2.94 -12.33 -10.15
CA GLY A 114 3.63 -12.45 -8.88
C GLY A 114 2.91 -11.78 -7.70
N VAL A 115 3.46 -12.03 -6.52
CA VAL A 115 2.99 -11.49 -5.24
C VAL A 115 4.15 -10.80 -4.54
N MET A 116 3.93 -9.55 -4.13
CA MET A 116 4.80 -8.82 -3.21
C MET A 116 4.43 -9.18 -1.78
N LYS A 117 5.37 -9.75 -1.03
CA LYS A 117 5.19 -10.25 0.35
C LYS A 117 5.64 -9.21 1.37
N GLY A 118 4.88 -9.05 2.44
CA GLY A 118 5.26 -8.17 3.56
C GLY A 118 5.19 -6.70 3.23
N GLU A 119 6.23 -5.94 3.61
CA GLU A 119 6.32 -4.51 3.35
C GLU A 119 6.69 -4.24 1.90
N GLY A 120 5.90 -3.40 1.27
CA GLY A 120 5.96 -3.23 -0.18
C GLY A 120 6.90 -2.13 -0.66
N GLU A 121 7.31 -1.19 0.16
CA GLU A 121 7.95 0.06 -0.27
C GLU A 121 9.23 -0.20 -1.08
N VAL A 122 10.18 -0.90 -0.49
CA VAL A 122 11.47 -1.22 -1.16
C VAL A 122 11.27 -2.25 -2.26
N THR A 123 10.43 -3.28 -2.02
CA THR A 123 10.13 -4.32 -3.00
C THR A 123 9.50 -3.73 -4.26
N PHE A 124 8.56 -2.79 -4.11
CA PHE A 124 7.93 -2.12 -5.24
C PHE A 124 8.90 -1.21 -5.99
N LEU A 125 9.78 -0.49 -5.30
CA LEU A 125 10.82 0.33 -5.94
C LEU A 125 11.73 -0.53 -6.84
N GLU A 126 12.16 -1.70 -6.36
CA GLU A 126 13.00 -2.63 -7.14
C GLU A 126 12.23 -3.24 -8.31
N LEU A 127 10.96 -3.60 -8.08
CA LEU A 127 10.07 -4.11 -9.12
C LEU A 127 9.82 -3.06 -10.21
N ALA A 128 9.60 -1.80 -9.84
CA ALA A 128 9.48 -0.69 -10.78
C ALA A 128 10.78 -0.52 -11.60
N GLY A 129 11.95 -0.62 -10.96
CA GLY A 129 13.23 -0.59 -11.67
C GLY A 129 13.40 -1.73 -12.67
N PHE A 130 12.91 -2.93 -12.34
CA PHE A 130 12.91 -4.07 -13.27
C PHE A 130 12.09 -3.78 -14.53
N TYR A 131 10.85 -3.32 -14.38
CA TYR A 131 9.95 -3.08 -15.52
C TYR A 131 10.29 -1.82 -16.32
N LEU A 132 10.74 -0.75 -15.67
CA LEU A 132 10.91 0.56 -16.32
C LEU A 132 12.31 0.78 -16.87
N GLU A 133 13.33 0.18 -16.28
CA GLU A 133 14.73 0.40 -16.66
C GLU A 133 15.47 -0.89 -17.01
N GLY A 134 14.84 -2.07 -16.82
CA GLY A 134 15.53 -3.36 -16.99
C GLY A 134 16.67 -3.57 -15.99
N ILE A 135 16.62 -2.85 -14.85
CA ILE A 135 17.60 -2.99 -13.78
C ILE A 135 17.20 -4.18 -12.92
N SER A 136 18.16 -5.05 -12.66
CA SER A 136 17.94 -6.24 -11.84
C SER A 136 17.24 -7.40 -12.56
N GLU A 137 17.15 -8.51 -11.89
CA GLU A 137 16.45 -9.72 -12.28
C GLU A 137 15.42 -10.02 -11.19
N LEU A 138 14.26 -10.55 -11.52
CA LEU A 138 13.24 -10.89 -10.51
C LEU A 138 13.81 -11.81 -9.42
N ALA A 139 14.73 -12.70 -9.77
CA ALA A 139 15.41 -13.60 -8.83
C ALA A 139 16.21 -12.88 -7.72
N LYS A 140 16.55 -11.60 -7.91
CA LYS A 140 17.34 -10.79 -6.96
C LYS A 140 16.48 -9.88 -6.09
N ILE A 141 15.18 -9.76 -6.39
CA ILE A 141 14.25 -8.91 -5.64
C ILE A 141 13.74 -9.67 -4.43
N GLU A 142 14.13 -9.27 -3.23
CA GLU A 142 13.58 -9.85 -2.01
C GLU A 142 12.11 -9.47 -1.81
N GLY A 143 11.38 -10.34 -1.10
CA GLY A 143 9.98 -10.09 -0.76
C GLY A 143 9.01 -10.35 -1.90
N ILE A 144 9.37 -11.13 -2.91
CA ILE A 144 8.46 -11.56 -3.96
C ILE A 144 8.35 -13.09 -4.07
N THR A 145 7.21 -13.54 -4.57
CA THR A 145 7.00 -14.87 -5.16
C THR A 145 6.44 -14.63 -6.56
N TYR A 146 7.01 -15.24 -7.58
CA TYR A 146 6.67 -14.92 -8.97
C TYR A 146 6.70 -16.14 -9.87
N ARG A 147 6.09 -16.02 -11.03
CA ARG A 147 6.06 -17.03 -12.07
C ARG A 147 7.21 -16.83 -13.05
N ASP A 148 7.98 -17.88 -13.25
CA ASP A 148 9.07 -17.97 -14.22
C ASP A 148 8.78 -19.15 -15.18
N GLY A 149 8.17 -18.84 -16.33
CA GLY A 149 7.57 -19.84 -17.18
C GLY A 149 6.50 -20.65 -16.44
N ASP A 150 6.66 -21.97 -16.43
CA ASP A 150 5.75 -22.89 -15.73
C ASP A 150 6.09 -23.07 -14.24
N GLN A 151 7.16 -22.46 -13.77
CA GLN A 151 7.61 -22.62 -12.39
C GLN A 151 7.24 -21.43 -11.52
N ILE A 152 7.00 -21.70 -10.23
CA ILE A 152 6.81 -20.65 -9.23
C ILE A 152 8.09 -20.53 -8.40
N GLN A 153 8.72 -19.38 -8.48
CA GLN A 153 9.93 -19.04 -7.73
C GLN A 153 9.53 -18.24 -6.48
N GLU A 154 10.19 -18.54 -5.37
CA GLU A 154 9.94 -17.88 -4.10
C GLU A 154 11.23 -17.30 -3.54
N ASN A 155 11.36 -15.97 -3.59
CA ASN A 155 12.51 -15.27 -3.06
C ASN A 155 12.43 -15.13 -1.53
N PRO A 156 13.54 -14.89 -0.85
CA PRO A 156 13.57 -14.62 0.59
C PRO A 156 12.64 -13.47 0.98
N TRP A 157 12.14 -13.53 2.20
CA TRP A 157 11.44 -12.38 2.78
C TRP A 157 12.39 -11.21 2.96
N ARG A 158 11.90 -10.02 2.63
CA ARG A 158 12.65 -8.79 2.89
C ARG A 158 12.72 -8.48 4.39
N GLY A 159 13.82 -7.84 4.79
CA GLY A 159 13.92 -7.23 6.10
C GLY A 159 12.92 -6.08 6.31
N ILE A 160 12.82 -5.62 7.54
CA ILE A 160 11.92 -4.49 7.89
C ILE A 160 12.43 -3.17 7.32
N THR A 161 11.47 -2.33 6.89
CA THR A 161 11.76 -0.97 6.42
C THR A 161 11.85 0.00 7.59
N ASP A 162 12.81 0.92 7.56
CA ASP A 162 12.83 2.08 8.45
C ASP A 162 11.69 3.03 8.05
N LEU A 163 10.70 3.21 8.91
CA LEU A 163 9.53 4.05 8.65
C LEU A 163 9.89 5.51 8.38
N SER A 164 11.02 5.99 8.92
CA SER A 164 11.48 7.36 8.73
C SER A 164 11.97 7.63 7.29
N THR A 165 12.23 6.56 6.51
CA THR A 165 12.58 6.68 5.09
C THR A 165 11.39 6.78 4.17
N ILE A 166 10.18 6.47 4.65
CA ILE A 166 8.96 6.54 3.84
C ILE A 166 8.55 8.01 3.71
N PRO A 167 8.42 8.56 2.48
CA PRO A 167 8.06 9.95 2.30
C PRO A 167 6.65 10.27 2.77
N PHE A 168 6.43 11.49 3.28
CA PHE A 168 5.10 12.00 3.59
C PHE A 168 4.26 12.16 2.32
N VAL A 169 3.09 11.51 2.28
CA VAL A 169 2.28 11.35 1.06
C VAL A 169 1.23 12.45 0.86
N TYR A 170 0.94 13.26 1.88
CA TYR A 170 -0.19 14.18 1.90
C TYR A 170 0.13 15.62 1.49
N LYS A 171 1.21 15.85 0.73
CA LYS A 171 1.61 17.19 0.29
C LYS A 171 0.57 17.90 -0.58
N ASP A 172 -0.28 17.14 -1.30
CA ASP A 172 -1.39 17.63 -2.11
C ASP A 172 -2.72 17.12 -1.53
N LEU A 173 -3.30 17.88 -0.61
CA LEU A 173 -4.55 17.52 0.07
C LEU A 173 -5.79 17.53 -0.84
N LYS A 174 -5.74 18.18 -2.01
CA LYS A 174 -6.88 18.19 -2.97
C LYS A 174 -7.29 16.79 -3.40
N LYS A 175 -6.33 15.85 -3.45
CA LYS A 175 -6.59 14.44 -3.78
C LYS A 175 -7.38 13.69 -2.70
N PHE A 176 -7.44 14.26 -1.50
CA PHE A 176 -8.04 13.64 -0.32
C PHE A 176 -9.29 14.39 0.16
N GLU A 177 -9.85 15.29 -0.64
CA GLU A 177 -11.10 15.96 -0.32
C GLU A 177 -12.22 14.96 -0.05
N ASN A 178 -12.94 15.13 1.05
CA ASN A 178 -14.00 14.23 1.53
C ASN A 178 -13.54 12.79 1.83
N ARG A 179 -12.27 12.60 2.13
CA ARG A 179 -11.69 11.31 2.52
C ARG A 179 -11.07 11.36 3.91
N ILE A 180 -11.05 10.20 4.56
CA ILE A 180 -10.29 10.01 5.80
C ILE A 180 -8.81 9.91 5.44
N ILE A 181 -8.00 10.71 6.10
CA ILE A 181 -6.54 10.61 6.02
C ILE A 181 -6.07 9.54 7.01
N TYR A 182 -5.29 8.61 6.53
CA TYR A 182 -4.64 7.58 7.34
C TYR A 182 -3.18 7.90 7.55
N TYR A 183 -2.73 7.84 8.80
CA TYR A 183 -1.38 8.16 9.18
C TYR A 183 -0.75 7.02 9.99
N GLU A 184 0.53 6.72 9.74
CA GLU A 184 1.27 5.65 10.39
C GLU A 184 2.49 6.22 11.11
N SER A 185 2.49 6.19 12.46
CA SER A 185 3.64 6.58 13.28
C SER A 185 4.45 5.39 13.78
N SER A 186 3.82 4.19 13.76
CA SER A 186 4.49 2.95 14.12
C SER A 186 3.94 1.76 13.33
N ARG A 187 4.75 0.72 13.16
CA ARG A 187 4.38 -0.51 12.47
C ARG A 187 4.82 -1.72 13.28
N GLY A 188 4.05 -2.82 13.20
CA GLY A 188 4.21 -4.03 13.99
C GLY A 188 3.39 -4.00 15.27
N CYS A 189 3.31 -5.13 15.96
CA CYS A 189 2.58 -5.28 17.22
C CYS A 189 3.34 -6.24 18.16
N PRO A 190 3.54 -5.89 19.44
CA PRO A 190 4.27 -6.76 20.36
C PRO A 190 3.45 -7.95 20.85
N PHE A 191 2.13 -7.94 20.63
CA PHE A 191 1.20 -8.95 21.13
C PHE A 191 1.10 -10.17 20.23
N SER A 192 0.66 -11.31 20.79
CA SER A 192 0.56 -12.61 20.11
C SER A 192 -0.89 -13.10 20.04
N CYS A 193 -1.83 -12.23 19.69
CA CYS A 193 -3.25 -12.59 19.60
C CYS A 193 -3.46 -13.64 18.51
N SER A 194 -4.05 -14.79 18.85
CA SER A 194 -4.17 -15.95 17.95
C SER A 194 -5.02 -15.70 16.69
N TYR A 195 -5.89 -14.72 16.74
CA TYR A 195 -6.79 -14.33 15.63
C TYR A 195 -6.31 -13.11 14.82
N CYS A 196 -5.20 -12.49 15.21
CA CYS A 196 -4.75 -11.25 14.62
C CYS A 196 -3.51 -11.45 13.74
N LEU A 197 -3.62 -11.09 12.47
CA LEU A 197 -2.51 -11.17 11.52
C LEU A 197 -1.28 -10.35 11.97
N SER A 198 -1.49 -9.23 12.67
CA SER A 198 -0.39 -8.40 13.20
C SER A 198 0.47 -9.12 14.25
N SER A 199 0.03 -10.28 14.78
CA SER A 199 0.83 -11.12 15.65
C SER A 199 2.01 -11.80 14.97
N ILE A 200 2.03 -11.83 13.63
CA ILE A 200 3.10 -12.43 12.83
C ILE A 200 4.31 -11.48 12.79
N ASP A 201 4.07 -10.18 12.56
CA ASP A 201 5.13 -9.17 12.60
C ASP A 201 5.26 -8.56 14.00
N LYS A 202 6.12 -9.17 14.81
CA LYS A 202 6.41 -8.73 16.19
C LYS A 202 7.47 -7.63 16.28
N LYS A 203 8.03 -7.20 15.16
CA LYS A 203 9.09 -6.18 15.12
C LYS A 203 8.46 -4.79 15.15
N LEU A 204 8.18 -4.33 16.38
CA LEU A 204 7.66 -2.99 16.60
C LEU A 204 8.74 -1.95 16.29
N ARG A 205 8.41 -0.99 15.44
CA ARG A 205 9.27 0.13 15.03
C ARG A 205 8.48 1.42 14.91
N PHE A 206 9.16 2.52 15.10
CA PHE A 206 8.59 3.84 15.18
C PHE A 206 9.22 4.75 14.13
N ARG A 207 8.40 5.61 13.54
CA ARG A 207 8.86 6.73 12.75
C ARG A 207 9.55 7.75 13.65
N ASP A 208 10.55 8.44 13.16
CA ASP A 208 11.23 9.51 13.89
C ASP A 208 10.23 10.51 14.46
N LEU A 209 10.36 10.86 15.74
CA LEU A 209 9.37 11.67 16.43
C LEU A 209 9.31 13.10 15.92
N GLU A 210 10.42 13.66 15.47
CA GLU A 210 10.43 15.03 14.93
C GLU A 210 9.74 15.07 13.56
N LEU A 211 9.97 14.05 12.71
CA LEU A 211 9.20 13.89 11.46
C LEU A 211 7.70 13.75 11.75
N VAL A 212 7.33 12.94 12.75
CA VAL A 212 5.93 12.79 13.15
C VAL A 212 5.33 14.14 13.53
N LYS A 213 6.01 14.94 14.33
CA LYS A 213 5.52 16.26 14.76
C LYS A 213 5.37 17.23 13.57
N GLU A 214 6.34 17.27 12.65
CA GLU A 214 6.27 18.08 11.44
C GLU A 214 5.06 17.70 10.57
N GLU A 215 4.81 16.41 10.39
CA GLU A 215 3.70 15.89 9.60
C GLU A 215 2.33 16.14 10.27
N LEU A 216 2.25 16.02 11.60
CA LEU A 216 1.05 16.36 12.36
C LEU A 216 0.78 17.88 12.32
N GLN A 217 1.82 18.71 12.41
CA GLN A 217 1.69 20.16 12.25
C GLN A 217 1.14 20.50 10.86
N PHE A 218 1.60 19.82 9.81
CA PHE A 218 1.06 20.02 8.47
C PHE A 218 -0.46 19.79 8.43
N PHE A 219 -0.98 18.76 9.09
CA PHE A 219 -2.44 18.51 9.13
C PHE A 219 -3.19 19.60 9.91
N LEU A 220 -2.61 20.08 11.01
CA LEU A 220 -3.18 21.17 11.81
C LEU A 220 -3.22 22.49 11.02
N ASP A 221 -2.12 22.85 10.36
CA ASP A 221 -2.00 24.10 9.59
C ASP A 221 -2.96 24.14 8.39
N HIS A 222 -3.30 22.96 7.83
CA HIS A 222 -4.21 22.84 6.71
C HIS A 222 -5.66 22.51 7.13
N ASN A 223 -5.97 22.54 8.44
CA ASN A 223 -7.30 22.27 8.97
C ASN A 223 -7.91 20.96 8.46
N VAL A 224 -7.09 19.89 8.38
CA VAL A 224 -7.55 18.57 7.94
C VAL A 224 -8.61 18.06 8.92
N PRO A 225 -9.86 17.77 8.47
CA PRO A 225 -10.95 17.49 9.41
C PRO A 225 -10.72 16.25 10.26
N GLN A 226 -10.11 15.21 9.67
CA GLN A 226 -9.88 13.95 10.37
C GLN A 226 -8.62 13.23 9.90
N VAL A 227 -7.77 12.87 10.84
CA VAL A 227 -6.59 12.02 10.66
C VAL A 227 -6.74 10.78 11.53
N LYS A 228 -6.70 9.59 10.91
CA LYS A 228 -6.80 8.32 11.62
C LYS A 228 -5.45 7.61 11.62
N PHE A 229 -4.92 7.36 12.83
CA PHE A 229 -3.72 6.54 12.98
C PHE A 229 -4.05 5.08 12.64
N VAL A 230 -3.15 4.42 11.91
CA VAL A 230 -3.26 2.98 11.57
C VAL A 230 -2.30 2.12 12.36
N ASP A 231 -1.65 2.71 13.37
CA ASP A 231 -0.80 2.03 14.33
C ASP A 231 -1.58 0.92 15.01
N ARG A 232 -1.04 -0.30 15.04
CA ARG A 232 -1.78 -1.47 15.57
C ARG A 232 -1.98 -1.45 17.09
N THR A 233 -1.13 -0.73 17.79
CA THR A 233 -1.20 -0.51 19.24
C THR A 233 -0.47 0.79 19.52
N PHE A 234 -1.13 1.91 19.33
CA PHE A 234 -0.53 3.24 19.40
C PHE A 234 0.24 3.51 20.69
N ASN A 235 -0.30 3.05 21.82
CA ASN A 235 0.26 3.32 23.16
C ASN A 235 1.24 2.26 23.66
N CYS A 236 1.69 1.32 22.82
CA CYS A 236 2.61 0.26 23.28
C CYS A 236 4.00 0.77 23.70
N LYS A 237 4.44 1.90 23.16
CA LYS A 237 5.61 2.67 23.64
C LYS A 237 5.14 3.96 24.26
N HIS A 238 5.05 3.96 25.58
CA HIS A 238 4.42 5.04 26.36
C HIS A 238 5.02 6.42 26.06
N ASP A 239 6.35 6.53 26.02
CA ASP A 239 7.04 7.80 25.78
C ASP A 239 6.73 8.38 24.39
N HIS A 240 6.66 7.52 23.37
CA HIS A 240 6.32 7.92 22.00
C HIS A 240 4.88 8.43 21.92
N ALA A 241 3.93 7.68 22.46
CA ALA A 241 2.53 8.07 22.48
C ALA A 241 2.30 9.36 23.27
N MET A 242 2.92 9.49 24.44
CA MET A 242 2.81 10.70 25.28
C MET A 242 3.44 11.93 24.61
N ALA A 243 4.53 11.75 23.87
CA ALA A 243 5.13 12.87 23.13
C ALA A 243 4.20 13.37 22.02
N ILE A 244 3.55 12.47 21.28
CA ILE A 244 2.57 12.82 20.25
C ILE A 244 1.35 13.51 20.88
N TRP A 245 0.75 12.95 21.94
CA TRP A 245 -0.42 13.56 22.58
C TRP A 245 -0.12 14.94 23.18
N LYS A 246 1.03 15.11 23.86
CA LYS A 246 1.43 16.41 24.39
C LYS A 246 1.60 17.44 23.27
N TYR A 247 2.19 17.02 22.15
CA TYR A 247 2.35 17.89 21.00
C TYR A 247 0.99 18.33 20.44
N LEU A 248 0.07 17.39 20.19
CA LEU A 248 -1.26 17.67 19.66
C LEU A 248 -2.09 18.56 20.59
N ILE A 249 -2.04 18.32 21.92
CA ILE A 249 -2.74 19.16 22.91
C ILE A 249 -2.19 20.61 22.90
N ALA A 250 -0.88 20.76 22.76
CA ALA A 250 -0.24 22.08 22.77
C ALA A 250 -0.51 22.90 21.48
N HIS A 251 -0.83 22.22 20.35
CA HIS A 251 -1.02 22.85 19.04
C HIS A 251 -2.45 22.67 18.49
N ASP A 252 -3.39 22.27 19.35
CA ASP A 252 -4.79 22.03 18.95
C ASP A 252 -5.38 23.28 18.27
N ASN A 253 -5.92 23.08 17.07
CA ASN A 253 -6.59 24.14 16.30
C ASN A 253 -8.12 24.11 16.44
N GLY A 254 -8.69 23.20 17.26
CA GLY A 254 -10.12 23.02 17.45
C GLY A 254 -10.90 22.52 16.22
N ILE A 255 -10.21 22.11 15.14
CA ILE A 255 -10.80 21.65 13.86
C ILE A 255 -10.37 20.20 13.54
N THR A 256 -9.06 19.92 13.63
CA THR A 256 -8.51 18.62 13.23
C THR A 256 -8.72 17.56 14.31
N ASN A 257 -9.44 16.51 13.97
CA ASN A 257 -9.64 15.37 14.87
C ASN A 257 -8.62 14.27 14.58
N PHE A 258 -7.88 13.85 15.60
CA PHE A 258 -6.98 12.71 15.54
C PHE A 258 -7.60 11.49 16.23
N HIS A 259 -7.66 10.37 15.50
CA HIS A 259 -8.20 9.11 16.00
C HIS A 259 -7.08 8.08 16.14
N PHE A 260 -6.97 7.46 17.32
CA PHE A 260 -5.95 6.46 17.67
C PHE A 260 -6.62 5.11 17.92
N GLU A 261 -5.94 3.99 17.56
CA GLU A 261 -6.37 2.61 17.79
C GLU A 261 -5.43 1.85 18.74
#